data_cf521b9389585afe0c9939dafd7c9dd7
#
_entry.id   cf521b9389585afe0c9939dafd7c9dd7
#
_cell.length_a   1.000
_cell.length_b   1.000
_cell.length_c   1.000
_cell.angle_alpha   90.00
_cell.angle_beta   90.00
_cell.angle_gamma   90.00
#
_symmetry.space_group_name_H-M   'P 1'
#
loop_
_entity.id
_entity.type
_entity.pdbx_description
1 polymer ?
#
loop_
_entity_poly.entity_id
_entity_poly.type
_entity_poly.pdbx_seq_one_letter_code
_entity_poly.pdbx_strand_id
1 'polypeptide(L)'
;ATDAIASSAVTTTVLAVNPVPWARAQMAFTLAFHIILVPLGVSWAFMTLIANYRAVKHGDRDALMLAQRWSKYMAVTFAVGAVTGTVLSFEFGLLWPRFMGQWGAAFGVPFAFEGLFFFTEAIFVAIYIFGWRRLRPWPHFWTGVPVVLAGIGGSVSVVAANAWMNAPSGFTQNAEGTVVAVDPLRVIFNDAMPLQAAHMVVAAYLVVNVIVIGYELFELWRQPAVIAAWKNAVFAAHGGSPMMVLK
;
A
#
# COMPACT_ATOMS: atom_id res chain seq x y z
N ALA A 1 29.47 -27.94 -40.33
CA ALA A 1 28.87 -28.98 -39.48
C ALA A 1 29.20 -28.76 -37.99
N THR A 2 30.40 -28.28 -37.68
CA THR A 2 30.85 -27.96 -36.30
C THR A 2 30.10 -26.78 -35.68
N ASP A 3 29.78 -25.75 -36.48
CA ASP A 3 29.09 -24.54 -35.98
C ASP A 3 27.61 -24.80 -35.65
N ALA A 4 26.96 -25.72 -36.38
CA ALA A 4 25.56 -26.09 -36.12
C ALA A 4 25.43 -26.91 -34.81
N ILE A 5 26.41 -27.74 -34.49
CA ILE A 5 26.45 -28.55 -33.25
C ILE A 5 26.72 -27.63 -32.04
N ALA A 6 27.65 -26.67 -32.16
CA ALA A 6 27.93 -25.70 -31.11
C ALA A 6 26.74 -24.81 -30.82
N SER A 7 26.05 -24.33 -31.86
CA SER A 7 24.82 -23.49 -31.73
C SER A 7 23.69 -24.27 -31.04
N SER A 8 23.48 -25.52 -31.39
CA SER A 8 22.45 -26.35 -30.74
C SER A 8 22.76 -26.67 -29.27
N ALA A 9 24.03 -26.92 -28.94
CA ALA A 9 24.46 -27.16 -27.56
C ALA A 9 24.31 -25.91 -26.66
N VAL A 10 24.67 -24.74 -27.19
CA VAL A 10 24.50 -23.47 -26.45
C VAL A 10 23.01 -23.16 -26.23
N THR A 11 22.17 -23.37 -27.25
CA THR A 11 20.71 -23.16 -27.13
C THR A 11 20.11 -24.15 -26.12
N THR A 12 20.55 -25.40 -26.11
CA THR A 12 20.07 -26.42 -25.16
C THR A 12 20.51 -26.11 -23.74
N THR A 13 21.73 -25.59 -23.54
CA THR A 13 22.24 -25.20 -22.19
C THR A 13 21.50 -24.00 -21.62
N VAL A 14 21.16 -23.01 -22.45
CA VAL A 14 20.37 -21.85 -22.02
C VAL A 14 18.91 -22.24 -21.65
N LEU A 15 18.36 -23.25 -22.38
CA LEU A 15 17.02 -23.78 -22.08
C LEU A 15 16.98 -24.70 -20.85
N ALA A 16 18.13 -25.16 -20.38
CA ALA A 16 18.23 -26.04 -19.19
C ALA A 16 18.15 -25.27 -17.85
N VAL A 17 18.30 -23.94 -17.87
CA VAL A 17 18.15 -23.14 -16.65
C VAL A 17 16.68 -23.00 -16.32
N ASN A 18 16.24 -23.53 -15.16
CA ASN A 18 14.88 -23.32 -14.67
C ASN A 18 14.69 -21.87 -14.21
N PRO A 19 13.90 -21.03 -14.91
CA PRO A 19 13.72 -19.61 -14.56
C PRO A 19 12.78 -19.41 -13.38
N VAL A 20 12.01 -20.41 -12.97
CA VAL A 20 10.93 -20.27 -11.98
C VAL A 20 11.44 -19.80 -10.61
N PRO A 21 12.56 -20.31 -10.05
CA PRO A 21 13.06 -19.79 -8.77
C PRO A 21 13.42 -18.30 -8.80
N TRP A 22 13.99 -17.84 -9.90
CA TRP A 22 14.36 -16.44 -10.08
C TRP A 22 13.15 -15.54 -10.25
N ALA A 23 12.16 -15.96 -11.04
CA ALA A 23 10.90 -15.27 -11.19
C ALA A 23 10.15 -15.14 -9.85
N ARG A 24 10.13 -16.21 -9.06
CA ARG A 24 9.55 -16.18 -7.70
C ARG A 24 10.31 -15.24 -6.76
N ALA A 25 11.63 -15.26 -6.77
CA ALA A 25 12.45 -14.42 -5.93
C ALA A 25 12.22 -12.92 -6.27
N GLN A 26 12.20 -12.58 -7.56
CA GLN A 26 11.93 -11.22 -8.02
C GLN A 26 10.54 -10.76 -7.61
N MET A 27 9.50 -11.53 -7.91
CA MET A 27 8.12 -11.20 -7.52
C MET A 27 7.98 -11.07 -6.00
N ALA A 28 8.59 -11.97 -5.22
CA ALA A 28 8.54 -11.91 -3.77
C ALA A 28 9.23 -10.65 -3.23
N PHE A 29 10.35 -10.24 -3.79
CA PHE A 29 11.06 -9.02 -3.40
C PHE A 29 10.24 -7.77 -3.71
N THR A 30 9.73 -7.65 -4.95
CA THR A 30 8.92 -6.49 -5.36
C THR A 30 7.63 -6.40 -4.55
N LEU A 31 6.95 -7.53 -4.36
CA LEU A 31 5.72 -7.59 -3.55
C LEU A 31 5.98 -7.24 -2.09
N ALA A 32 7.03 -7.78 -1.46
CA ALA A 32 7.37 -7.48 -0.07
C ALA A 32 7.68 -6.00 0.13
N PHE A 33 8.39 -5.38 -0.79
CA PHE A 33 8.68 -3.95 -0.75
C PHE A 33 7.41 -3.11 -0.93
N HIS A 34 6.59 -3.45 -1.92
CA HIS A 34 5.36 -2.72 -2.23
C HIS A 34 4.32 -2.80 -1.11
N ILE A 35 4.12 -3.97 -0.50
CA ILE A 35 3.12 -4.19 0.54
C ILE A 35 3.42 -3.42 1.84
N ILE A 36 4.65 -2.99 2.07
CA ILE A 36 5.00 -2.10 3.17
C ILE A 36 4.55 -0.67 2.88
N LEU A 37 4.65 -0.24 1.63
CA LEU A 37 4.35 1.14 1.22
C LEU A 37 2.85 1.42 1.12
N VAL A 38 2.05 0.45 0.63
CA VAL A 38 0.60 0.64 0.44
C VAL A 38 -0.13 0.97 1.73
N PRO A 39 0.02 0.23 2.84
CA PRO A 39 -0.57 0.60 4.12
C PRO A 39 -0.17 2.00 4.59
N LEU A 40 1.10 2.36 4.40
CA LEU A 40 1.59 3.70 4.74
C LEU A 40 0.86 4.78 3.94
N GLY A 41 0.72 4.61 2.62
CA GLY A 41 0.03 5.56 1.74
C GLY A 41 -1.44 5.75 2.12
N VAL A 42 -2.18 4.66 2.20
CA VAL A 42 -3.63 4.66 2.52
C VAL A 42 -3.91 5.29 3.88
N SER A 43 -3.16 4.91 4.90
CA SER A 43 -3.38 5.44 6.26
C SER A 43 -2.94 6.88 6.40
N TRP A 44 -1.82 7.28 5.79
CA TRP A 44 -1.36 8.67 5.84
C TRP A 44 -2.34 9.63 5.18
N ALA A 45 -2.96 9.23 4.06
CA ALA A 45 -4.00 10.00 3.41
C ALA A 45 -5.18 10.29 4.36
N PHE A 46 -5.66 9.27 5.06
CA PHE A 46 -6.78 9.40 6.00
C PHE A 46 -6.41 10.27 7.23
N MET A 47 -5.26 10.02 7.85
CA MET A 47 -4.79 10.81 9.00
C MET A 47 -4.59 12.28 8.62
N THR A 48 -4.01 12.53 7.45
CA THR A 48 -3.86 13.87 6.89
C THR A 48 -5.21 14.57 6.71
N LEU A 49 -6.21 13.83 6.22
CA LEU A 49 -7.56 14.35 6.03
C LEU A 49 -8.26 14.69 7.36
N ILE A 50 -8.08 13.86 8.40
CA ILE A 50 -8.59 14.14 9.75
C ILE A 50 -7.96 15.40 10.32
N ALA A 51 -6.64 15.55 10.21
CA ALA A 51 -5.93 16.74 10.67
C ALA A 51 -6.38 17.98 9.89
N ASN A 52 -6.55 17.87 8.57
CA ASN A 52 -7.08 18.96 7.75
C ASN A 52 -8.53 19.34 8.15
N TYR A 53 -9.40 18.36 8.41
CA TYR A 53 -10.76 18.61 8.88
C TYR A 53 -10.77 19.40 10.20
N ARG A 54 -9.95 19.00 11.18
CA ARG A 54 -9.83 19.73 12.45
C ARG A 54 -9.35 21.16 12.26
N ALA A 55 -8.35 21.34 11.40
CA ALA A 55 -7.82 22.65 11.05
C ALA A 55 -8.92 23.57 10.45
N VAL A 56 -9.68 23.03 9.49
CA VAL A 56 -10.71 23.81 8.76
C VAL A 56 -11.92 24.09 9.65
N LYS A 57 -12.38 23.10 10.42
CA LYS A 57 -13.60 23.20 11.23
C LYS A 57 -13.40 23.99 12.51
N HIS A 58 -12.26 23.83 13.18
CA HIS A 58 -12.01 24.40 14.51
C HIS A 58 -10.95 25.51 14.50
N GLY A 59 -10.35 25.83 13.35
CA GLY A 59 -9.25 26.80 13.27
C GLY A 59 -7.96 26.34 13.97
N ASP A 60 -7.80 25.02 14.16
CA ASP A 60 -6.69 24.41 14.88
C ASP A 60 -5.40 24.54 14.05
N ARG A 61 -4.48 25.43 14.50
CA ARG A 61 -3.22 25.69 13.81
C ARG A 61 -2.24 24.53 13.87
N ASP A 62 -2.23 23.77 14.96
CA ASP A 62 -1.35 22.64 15.13
C ASP A 62 -1.80 21.50 14.21
N ALA A 63 -3.11 21.28 14.12
CA ALA A 63 -3.69 20.35 13.15
C ALA A 63 -3.38 20.74 11.69
N LEU A 64 -3.37 22.06 11.38
CA LEU A 64 -2.98 22.54 10.05
C LEU A 64 -1.51 22.24 9.74
N MET A 65 -0.59 22.55 10.67
CA MET A 65 0.82 22.23 10.49
C MET A 65 1.06 20.72 10.31
N LEU A 66 0.35 19.92 11.09
CA LEU A 66 0.41 18.47 11.03
C LEU A 66 -0.10 17.95 9.67
N ALA A 67 -1.26 18.42 9.21
CA ALA A 67 -1.81 18.06 7.91
C ALA A 67 -0.85 18.41 6.75
N GLN A 68 -0.23 19.61 6.80
CA GLN A 68 0.76 20.02 5.80
C GLN A 68 2.04 19.19 5.84
N ARG A 69 2.47 18.74 7.01
CA ARG A 69 3.64 17.85 7.16
C ARG A 69 3.32 16.46 6.64
N TRP A 70 2.20 15.89 7.08
CA TRP A 70 1.79 14.54 6.69
C TRP A 70 1.44 14.42 5.21
N SER A 71 0.90 15.49 4.60
CA SER A 71 0.65 15.46 3.15
C SER A 71 1.93 15.27 2.32
N LYS A 72 3.09 15.72 2.81
CA LYS A 72 4.37 15.46 2.14
C LYS A 72 4.78 13.98 2.23
N TYR A 73 4.58 13.35 3.40
CA TYR A 73 4.84 11.91 3.55
C TYR A 73 3.88 11.09 2.67
N MET A 74 2.60 11.45 2.66
CA MET A 74 1.61 10.87 1.75
C MET A 74 2.06 10.96 0.29
N ALA A 75 2.53 12.12 -0.16
CA ALA A 75 2.99 12.31 -1.54
C ALA A 75 4.22 11.44 -1.88
N VAL A 76 5.18 11.33 -0.97
CA VAL A 76 6.38 10.50 -1.17
C VAL A 76 6.02 9.02 -1.19
N THR A 77 5.22 8.55 -0.22
CA THR A 77 4.79 7.15 -0.16
C THR A 77 3.95 6.77 -1.37
N PHE A 78 3.06 7.67 -1.83
CA PHE A 78 2.31 7.50 -3.07
C PHE A 78 3.23 7.37 -4.28
N ALA A 79 4.20 8.29 -4.45
CA ALA A 79 5.09 8.28 -5.62
C ALA A 79 5.93 6.99 -5.69
N VAL A 80 6.50 6.53 -4.57
CA VAL A 80 7.28 5.28 -4.52
C VAL A 80 6.36 4.08 -4.68
N GLY A 81 5.17 4.10 -4.07
CA GLY A 81 4.15 3.06 -4.22
C GLY A 81 3.69 2.91 -5.67
N ALA A 82 3.48 4.03 -6.37
CA ALA A 82 3.11 4.05 -7.78
C ALA A 82 4.16 3.35 -8.68
N VAL A 83 5.44 3.66 -8.49
CA VAL A 83 6.53 3.02 -9.24
C VAL A 83 6.55 1.51 -8.97
N THR A 84 6.53 1.10 -7.71
CA THR A 84 6.61 -0.32 -7.33
C THR A 84 5.36 -1.11 -7.73
N GLY A 85 4.17 -0.51 -7.66
CA GLY A 85 2.93 -1.12 -8.12
C GLY A 85 2.91 -1.32 -9.64
N THR A 86 3.43 -0.33 -10.39
CA THR A 86 3.59 -0.46 -11.85
C THR A 86 4.53 -1.62 -12.19
N VAL A 87 5.67 -1.75 -11.49
CA VAL A 87 6.58 -2.89 -11.68
C VAL A 87 5.86 -4.22 -11.43
N LEU A 88 5.10 -4.35 -10.34
CA LEU A 88 4.31 -5.57 -10.05
C LEU A 88 3.33 -5.90 -11.17
N SER A 89 2.63 -4.91 -11.72
CA SER A 89 1.68 -5.12 -12.82
C SER A 89 2.37 -5.71 -14.06
N PHE A 90 3.58 -5.23 -14.39
CA PHE A 90 4.39 -5.79 -15.47
C PHE A 90 4.91 -7.20 -15.15
N GLU A 91 5.31 -7.45 -13.91
CA GLU A 91 5.83 -8.76 -13.49
C GLU A 91 4.79 -9.88 -13.69
N PHE A 92 3.50 -9.64 -13.47
CA PHE A 92 2.47 -10.63 -13.77
C PHE A 92 2.50 -11.08 -15.24
N GLY A 93 2.59 -10.15 -16.17
CA GLY A 93 2.64 -10.47 -17.61
C GLY A 93 3.96 -11.11 -18.03
N LEU A 94 5.09 -10.62 -17.51
CA LEU A 94 6.42 -11.02 -17.94
C LEU A 94 6.91 -12.30 -17.27
N LEU A 95 6.67 -12.44 -15.96
CA LEU A 95 7.17 -13.60 -15.20
C LEU A 95 6.19 -14.77 -15.20
N TRP A 96 4.89 -14.50 -15.37
CA TRP A 96 3.82 -15.51 -15.31
C TRP A 96 2.94 -15.55 -16.58
N PRO A 97 3.54 -15.62 -17.80
CA PRO A 97 2.78 -15.49 -19.03
C PRO A 97 1.76 -16.62 -19.22
N ARG A 98 2.05 -17.85 -18.74
CA ARG A 98 1.11 -18.97 -18.81
C ARG A 98 -0.12 -18.74 -17.92
N PHE A 99 0.09 -18.22 -16.71
CA PHE A 99 -0.99 -17.87 -15.81
C PHE A 99 -1.87 -16.76 -16.41
N MET A 100 -1.25 -15.70 -16.89
CA MET A 100 -1.97 -14.59 -17.51
C MET A 100 -2.66 -14.99 -18.83
N GLY A 101 -2.07 -15.89 -19.61
CA GLY A 101 -2.70 -16.41 -20.83
C GLY A 101 -3.96 -17.23 -20.55
N GLN A 102 -3.99 -17.98 -19.47
CA GLN A 102 -5.13 -18.81 -19.08
C GLN A 102 -6.18 -18.06 -18.26
N TRP A 103 -5.75 -17.25 -17.29
CA TRP A 103 -6.62 -16.64 -16.27
C TRP A 103 -6.73 -15.13 -16.37
N GLY A 104 -5.96 -14.49 -17.28
CA GLY A 104 -5.88 -13.03 -17.37
C GLY A 104 -7.23 -12.35 -17.61
N ALA A 105 -8.16 -13.00 -18.30
CA ALA A 105 -9.51 -12.47 -18.50
C ALA A 105 -10.29 -12.29 -17.18
N ALA A 106 -10.12 -13.19 -16.22
CA ALA A 106 -10.74 -13.07 -14.89
C ALA A 106 -9.83 -12.30 -13.91
N PHE A 107 -8.58 -12.73 -13.77
CA PHE A 107 -7.60 -12.14 -12.87
C PHE A 107 -7.33 -10.66 -13.14
N GLY A 108 -7.40 -10.21 -14.39
CA GLY A 108 -7.21 -8.82 -14.80
C GLY A 108 -8.34 -7.86 -14.38
N VAL A 109 -9.54 -8.38 -14.05
CA VAL A 109 -10.69 -7.52 -13.69
C VAL A 109 -10.41 -6.67 -12.45
N PRO A 110 -9.95 -7.21 -11.31
CA PRO A 110 -9.60 -6.40 -10.15
C PRO A 110 -8.51 -5.36 -10.44
N PHE A 111 -7.52 -5.69 -11.28
CA PHE A 111 -6.45 -4.76 -11.66
C PHE A 111 -6.95 -3.61 -12.56
N ALA A 112 -7.97 -3.86 -13.38
CA ALA A 112 -8.59 -2.78 -14.15
C ALA A 112 -9.28 -1.76 -13.24
N PHE A 113 -9.96 -2.22 -12.19
CA PHE A 113 -10.54 -1.34 -11.16
C PHE A 113 -9.47 -0.64 -10.33
N GLU A 114 -8.42 -1.36 -9.94
CA GLU A 114 -7.27 -0.76 -9.24
C GLU A 114 -6.65 0.36 -10.07
N GLY A 115 -6.45 0.16 -11.37
CA GLY A 115 -5.96 1.19 -12.28
C GLY A 115 -6.82 2.44 -12.29
N LEU A 116 -8.15 2.30 -12.28
CA LEU A 116 -9.09 3.43 -12.20
C LEU A 116 -8.92 4.20 -10.89
N PHE A 117 -8.84 3.50 -9.76
CA PHE A 117 -8.60 4.11 -8.45
C PHE A 117 -7.22 4.77 -8.38
N PHE A 118 -6.19 4.10 -8.90
CA PHE A 118 -4.83 4.64 -8.96
C PHE A 118 -4.75 5.97 -9.71
N PHE A 119 -5.35 6.06 -10.92
CA PHE A 119 -5.38 7.31 -11.65
C PHE A 119 -6.18 8.40 -10.93
N THR A 120 -7.29 8.05 -10.32
CA THR A 120 -8.08 8.97 -9.50
C THR A 120 -7.25 9.49 -8.34
N GLU A 121 -6.58 8.61 -7.61
CA GLU A 121 -5.71 8.96 -6.49
C GLU A 121 -4.57 9.88 -6.94
N ALA A 122 -3.87 9.55 -8.03
CA ALA A 122 -2.78 10.35 -8.58
C ALA A 122 -3.18 11.79 -8.88
N ILE A 123 -4.33 11.96 -9.55
CA ILE A 123 -4.87 13.29 -9.87
C ILE A 123 -5.17 14.08 -8.59
N PHE A 124 -5.88 13.47 -7.66
CA PHE A 124 -6.31 14.17 -6.44
C PHE A 124 -5.18 14.38 -5.43
N VAL A 125 -4.18 13.50 -5.35
CA VAL A 125 -2.94 13.74 -4.61
C VAL A 125 -2.23 14.99 -5.14
N ALA A 126 -2.09 15.12 -6.47
CA ALA A 126 -1.49 16.31 -7.06
C ALA A 126 -2.30 17.57 -6.73
N ILE A 127 -3.63 17.54 -6.91
CA ILE A 127 -4.51 18.68 -6.59
C ILE A 127 -4.40 19.02 -5.10
N TYR A 128 -4.40 18.04 -4.20
CA TYR A 128 -4.31 18.25 -2.76
C TYR A 128 -2.99 18.89 -2.35
N ILE A 129 -1.85 18.37 -2.85
CA ILE A 129 -0.52 18.90 -2.52
C ILE A 129 -0.32 20.32 -3.04
N PHE A 130 -0.69 20.60 -4.28
CA PHE A 130 -0.54 21.93 -4.86
C PHE A 130 -1.66 22.91 -4.47
N GLY A 131 -2.75 22.40 -3.89
CA GLY A 131 -3.92 23.16 -3.47
C GLY A 131 -3.75 23.99 -2.20
N TRP A 132 -2.79 23.65 -1.31
CA TRP A 132 -2.61 24.31 0.00
C TRP A 132 -2.55 25.85 -0.05
N ARG A 133 -2.00 26.41 -1.11
CA ARG A 133 -1.87 27.87 -1.28
C ARG A 133 -2.84 28.46 -2.31
N ARG A 134 -3.62 27.62 -2.99
CA ARG A 134 -4.47 28.02 -4.12
C ARG A 134 -5.95 27.90 -3.85
N LEU A 135 -6.33 26.95 -3.01
CA LEU A 135 -7.72 26.66 -2.71
C LEU A 135 -8.13 27.25 -1.36
N ARG A 136 -9.40 27.58 -1.24
CA ARG A 136 -10.02 27.92 0.04
C ARG A 136 -10.03 26.66 0.93
N PRO A 137 -10.09 26.81 2.29
CA PRO A 137 -9.94 25.66 3.21
C PRO A 137 -10.90 24.50 2.96
N TRP A 138 -12.20 24.76 2.80
CA TRP A 138 -13.19 23.71 2.57
C TRP A 138 -13.07 23.02 1.20
N PRO A 139 -12.98 23.75 0.06
CA PRO A 139 -12.67 23.13 -1.23
C PRO A 139 -11.38 22.30 -1.18
N HIS A 140 -10.32 22.77 -0.52
CA HIS A 140 -9.10 22.01 -0.34
C HIS A 140 -9.33 20.69 0.42
N PHE A 141 -10.05 20.74 1.56
CA PHE A 141 -10.41 19.54 2.30
C PHE A 141 -11.11 18.49 1.41
N TRP A 142 -12.08 18.93 0.61
CA TRP A 142 -12.83 18.02 -0.27
C TRP A 142 -11.97 17.39 -1.37
N THR A 143 -10.84 17.97 -1.74
CA THR A 143 -9.91 17.30 -2.68
C THR A 143 -9.18 16.12 -2.03
N GLY A 144 -9.06 16.08 -0.72
CA GLY A 144 -8.47 14.95 0.01
C GLY A 144 -9.41 13.74 0.14
N VAL A 145 -10.73 13.94 0.06
CA VAL A 145 -11.70 12.84 0.17
C VAL A 145 -11.54 11.80 -0.95
N PRO A 146 -11.45 12.18 -2.23
CA PRO A 146 -11.17 11.23 -3.30
C PRO A 146 -9.83 10.49 -3.15
N VAL A 147 -8.79 11.13 -2.58
CA VAL A 147 -7.52 10.45 -2.29
C VAL A 147 -7.73 9.27 -1.35
N VAL A 148 -8.44 9.50 -0.23
CA VAL A 148 -8.73 8.44 0.75
C VAL A 148 -9.59 7.34 0.15
N LEU A 149 -10.66 7.70 -0.55
CA LEU A 149 -11.58 6.72 -1.15
C LEU A 149 -10.91 5.91 -2.25
N ALA A 150 -10.08 6.55 -3.08
CA ALA A 150 -9.34 5.88 -4.15
C ALA A 150 -8.26 4.96 -3.58
N GLY A 151 -7.51 5.38 -2.56
CA GLY A 151 -6.52 4.53 -1.90
C GLY A 151 -7.14 3.28 -1.27
N ILE A 152 -8.28 3.41 -0.59
CA ILE A 152 -9.03 2.26 -0.06
C ILE A 152 -9.56 1.39 -1.21
N GLY A 153 -10.18 1.99 -2.22
CA GLY A 153 -10.78 1.28 -3.35
C GLY A 153 -9.74 0.50 -4.16
N GLY A 154 -8.58 1.10 -4.45
CA GLY A 154 -7.45 0.44 -5.09
C GLY A 154 -6.94 -0.74 -4.28
N SER A 155 -6.72 -0.53 -2.98
CA SER A 155 -6.28 -1.59 -2.07
C SER A 155 -7.27 -2.76 -2.01
N VAL A 156 -8.58 -2.48 -1.91
CA VAL A 156 -9.63 -3.50 -1.92
C VAL A 156 -9.64 -4.26 -3.25
N SER A 157 -9.42 -3.57 -4.38
CA SER A 157 -9.34 -4.20 -5.70
C SER A 157 -8.19 -5.20 -5.80
N VAL A 158 -6.98 -4.82 -5.33
CA VAL A 158 -5.82 -5.73 -5.32
C VAL A 158 -6.05 -6.90 -4.36
N VAL A 159 -6.67 -6.66 -3.19
CA VAL A 159 -7.03 -7.74 -2.27
C VAL A 159 -8.07 -8.67 -2.88
N ALA A 160 -9.00 -8.17 -3.69
CA ALA A 160 -9.95 -9.00 -4.42
C ALA A 160 -9.24 -9.94 -5.40
N ALA A 161 -8.17 -9.50 -6.09
CA ALA A 161 -7.34 -10.36 -6.92
C ALA A 161 -6.64 -11.46 -6.10
N ASN A 162 -6.07 -11.10 -4.94
CA ASN A 162 -5.47 -12.08 -4.03
C ASN A 162 -6.50 -13.09 -3.50
N ALA A 163 -7.67 -12.61 -3.10
CA ALA A 163 -8.77 -13.42 -2.61
C ALA A 163 -9.28 -14.37 -3.71
N TRP A 164 -9.37 -13.89 -4.95
CA TRP A 164 -9.76 -14.71 -6.10
C TRP A 164 -8.76 -15.84 -6.36
N MET A 165 -7.46 -15.61 -6.21
CA MET A 165 -6.45 -16.68 -6.34
C MET A 165 -6.63 -17.79 -5.29
N ASN A 166 -7.19 -17.47 -4.11
CA ASN A 166 -7.48 -18.45 -3.06
C ASN A 166 -8.85 -19.14 -3.22
N ALA A 167 -9.81 -18.44 -3.80
CA ALA A 167 -11.18 -18.93 -4.03
C ALA A 167 -11.68 -18.49 -5.42
N PRO A 168 -11.16 -19.10 -6.51
CA PRO A 168 -11.50 -18.69 -7.87
C PRO A 168 -12.98 -18.87 -8.18
N SER A 169 -13.65 -17.81 -8.64
CA SER A 169 -15.07 -17.81 -8.99
C SER A 169 -15.37 -16.77 -10.08
N GLY A 170 -16.60 -16.73 -10.59
CA GLY A 170 -17.03 -15.71 -11.54
C GLY A 170 -16.52 -15.92 -12.97
N PHE A 171 -16.25 -17.16 -13.38
CA PHE A 171 -15.87 -17.47 -14.75
C PHE A 171 -16.42 -18.83 -15.18
N THR A 172 -16.51 -19.05 -16.49
CA THR A 172 -16.82 -20.36 -17.08
C THR A 172 -15.69 -20.78 -18.00
N GLN A 173 -15.43 -22.08 -18.05
CA GLN A 173 -14.42 -22.68 -18.91
C GLN A 173 -15.08 -23.60 -19.95
N ASN A 174 -14.47 -23.68 -21.13
CA ASN A 174 -14.80 -24.70 -22.13
C ASN A 174 -14.19 -26.07 -21.77
N ALA A 175 -14.42 -27.08 -22.61
CA ALA A 175 -13.90 -28.44 -22.41
C ALA A 175 -12.35 -28.49 -22.39
N GLU A 176 -11.69 -27.53 -23.04
CA GLU A 176 -10.24 -27.40 -23.10
C GLU A 176 -9.64 -26.63 -21.90
N GLY A 177 -10.48 -26.20 -20.94
CA GLY A 177 -10.05 -25.46 -19.76
C GLY A 177 -9.79 -23.96 -19.97
N THR A 178 -10.13 -23.42 -21.17
CA THR A 178 -9.98 -21.99 -21.46
C THR A 178 -11.15 -21.20 -20.89
N VAL A 179 -10.88 -20.05 -20.28
CA VAL A 179 -11.90 -19.12 -19.78
C VAL A 179 -12.63 -18.49 -20.97
N VAL A 180 -13.93 -18.73 -21.08
CA VAL A 180 -14.78 -18.26 -22.19
C VAL A 180 -15.76 -17.16 -21.80
N ALA A 181 -16.08 -17.03 -20.51
CA ALA A 181 -16.91 -15.94 -19.99
C ALA A 181 -16.49 -15.57 -18.57
N VAL A 182 -16.60 -14.29 -18.25
CA VAL A 182 -16.26 -13.73 -16.93
C VAL A 182 -17.40 -12.85 -16.44
N ASP A 183 -17.81 -13.06 -15.18
CA ASP A 183 -18.68 -12.17 -14.44
C ASP A 183 -17.81 -11.27 -13.54
N PRO A 184 -17.60 -9.99 -13.88
CA PRO A 184 -16.70 -9.10 -13.17
C PRO A 184 -17.07 -8.93 -11.68
N LEU A 185 -18.37 -8.88 -11.37
CA LEU A 185 -18.82 -8.68 -9.99
C LEU A 185 -18.51 -9.90 -9.13
N ARG A 186 -18.72 -11.11 -9.65
CA ARG A 186 -18.38 -12.34 -8.94
C ARG A 186 -16.88 -12.56 -8.79
N VAL A 187 -16.08 -12.07 -9.71
CA VAL A 187 -14.61 -12.09 -9.59
C VAL A 187 -14.18 -11.18 -8.45
N ILE A 188 -14.69 -9.94 -8.39
CA ILE A 188 -14.31 -8.96 -7.35
C ILE A 188 -14.89 -9.38 -5.99
N PHE A 189 -16.19 -9.65 -5.93
CA PHE A 189 -16.89 -10.02 -4.70
C PHE A 189 -16.92 -11.54 -4.48
N ASN A 190 -15.76 -12.20 -4.63
CA ASN A 190 -15.64 -13.61 -4.30
C ASN A 190 -15.73 -13.83 -2.77
N ASP A 191 -15.99 -15.08 -2.35
CA ASP A 191 -16.31 -15.42 -0.96
C ASP A 191 -15.19 -15.05 0.04
N ALA A 192 -13.93 -15.05 -0.38
CA ALA A 192 -12.80 -14.72 0.47
C ALA A 192 -12.54 -13.21 0.59
N MET A 193 -13.00 -12.40 -0.39
CA MET A 193 -12.67 -10.99 -0.49
C MET A 193 -13.11 -10.16 0.71
N PRO A 194 -14.33 -10.24 1.24
CA PRO A 194 -14.79 -9.34 2.31
C PRO A 194 -13.93 -9.41 3.57
N LEU A 195 -13.57 -10.61 4.00
CA LEU A 195 -12.73 -10.81 5.18
C LEU A 195 -11.29 -10.35 4.94
N GLN A 196 -10.71 -10.67 3.79
CA GLN A 196 -9.36 -10.26 3.45
C GLN A 196 -9.27 -8.73 3.30
N ALA A 197 -10.26 -8.10 2.65
CA ALA A 197 -10.30 -6.65 2.50
C ALA A 197 -10.47 -5.93 3.85
N ALA A 198 -11.39 -6.39 4.70
CA ALA A 198 -11.57 -5.84 6.03
C ALA A 198 -10.30 -5.97 6.87
N HIS A 199 -9.67 -7.15 6.87
CA HIS A 199 -8.42 -7.38 7.58
C HIS A 199 -7.31 -6.44 7.08
N MET A 200 -7.13 -6.32 5.77
CA MET A 200 -6.09 -5.47 5.18
C MET A 200 -6.29 -4.00 5.53
N VAL A 201 -7.51 -3.46 5.42
CA VAL A 201 -7.80 -2.05 5.74
C VAL A 201 -7.52 -1.79 7.23
N VAL A 202 -8.01 -2.65 8.13
CA VAL A 202 -7.76 -2.49 9.57
C VAL A 202 -6.28 -2.61 9.89
N ALA A 203 -5.57 -3.58 9.31
CA ALA A 203 -4.14 -3.76 9.51
C ALA A 203 -3.33 -2.56 9.00
N ALA A 204 -3.68 -1.99 7.85
CA ALA A 204 -3.04 -0.80 7.31
C ALA A 204 -3.13 0.38 8.28
N TYR A 205 -4.32 0.66 8.81
CA TYR A 205 -4.51 1.72 9.80
C TYR A 205 -3.78 1.43 11.12
N LEU A 206 -3.83 0.20 11.61
CA LEU A 206 -3.17 -0.19 12.85
C LEU A 206 -1.65 0.02 12.76
N VAL A 207 -1.01 -0.48 11.71
CA VAL A 207 0.45 -0.38 11.54
C VAL A 207 0.91 1.06 11.52
N VAL A 208 0.25 1.93 10.75
CA VAL A 208 0.67 3.33 10.65
C VAL A 208 0.41 4.09 11.94
N ASN A 209 -0.73 3.85 12.60
CA ASN A 209 -1.00 4.49 13.90
C ASN A 209 0.05 4.08 14.94
N VAL A 210 0.47 2.81 14.98
CA VAL A 210 1.53 2.35 15.90
C VAL A 210 2.87 3.04 15.58
N ILE A 211 3.23 3.18 14.29
CA ILE A 211 4.45 3.88 13.86
C ILE A 211 4.41 5.36 14.29
N VAL A 212 3.28 6.04 14.04
CA VAL A 212 3.13 7.47 14.39
C VAL A 212 3.17 7.65 15.91
N ILE A 213 2.43 6.85 16.67
CA ILE A 213 2.45 6.90 18.14
C ILE A 213 3.85 6.61 18.67
N GLY A 214 4.53 5.61 18.14
CA GLY A 214 5.91 5.27 18.53
C GLY A 214 6.89 6.40 18.27
N TYR A 215 6.77 7.07 17.11
CA TYR A 215 7.57 8.23 16.77
C TYR A 215 7.30 9.42 17.71
N GLU A 216 6.05 9.76 17.95
CA GLU A 216 5.66 10.86 18.83
C GLU A 216 6.12 10.61 20.28
N LEU A 217 5.96 9.38 20.78
CA LEU A 217 6.44 8.99 22.10
C LEU A 217 7.97 9.09 22.20
N PHE A 218 8.69 8.69 21.15
CA PHE A 218 10.14 8.81 21.08
C PHE A 218 10.59 10.27 21.10
N GLU A 219 9.94 11.15 20.32
CA GLU A 219 10.24 12.59 20.32
C GLU A 219 9.91 13.24 21.66
N LEU A 220 8.79 12.87 22.30
CA LEU A 220 8.48 13.33 23.65
C LEU A 220 9.53 12.86 24.65
N TRP A 221 9.95 11.60 24.58
CA TRP A 221 10.97 11.05 25.47
C TRP A 221 12.32 11.75 25.31
N ARG A 222 12.68 12.22 24.13
CA ARG A 222 13.91 12.97 23.88
C ARG A 222 13.90 14.38 24.45
N GLN A 223 12.76 14.95 24.82
CA GLN A 223 12.68 16.30 25.35
C GLN A 223 13.26 16.34 26.80
N PRO A 224 14.25 17.22 27.09
CA PRO A 224 14.86 17.27 28.42
C PRO A 224 13.86 17.52 29.56
N ALA A 225 12.82 18.33 29.31
CA ALA A 225 11.77 18.61 30.29
C ALA A 225 10.93 17.37 30.61
N VAL A 226 10.60 16.54 29.61
CA VAL A 226 9.84 15.28 29.81
C VAL A 226 10.70 14.27 30.58
N ILE A 227 11.99 14.13 30.23
CA ILE A 227 12.93 13.27 30.95
C ILE A 227 13.06 13.70 32.40
N ALA A 228 13.19 15.00 32.66
CA ALA A 228 13.29 15.55 34.01
C ALA A 228 11.98 15.30 34.80
N ALA A 229 10.83 15.55 34.21
CA ALA A 229 9.53 15.29 34.84
C ALA A 229 9.34 13.80 35.16
N TRP A 230 9.71 12.90 34.25
CA TRP A 230 9.66 11.46 34.48
C TRP A 230 10.60 11.03 35.63
N LYS A 231 11.86 11.50 35.63
CA LYS A 231 12.81 11.23 36.74
C LYS A 231 12.29 11.70 38.09
N ASN A 232 11.68 12.90 38.15
CA ASN A 232 11.11 13.45 39.36
C ASN A 232 9.89 12.62 39.81
N ALA A 233 9.04 12.17 38.90
CA ALA A 233 7.88 11.33 39.22
C ALA A 233 8.32 9.95 39.77
N VAL A 234 9.31 9.31 39.14
CA VAL A 234 9.88 8.05 39.58
C VAL A 234 10.53 8.19 40.98
N PHE A 235 11.30 9.27 41.18
CA PHE A 235 11.91 9.57 42.48
C PHE A 235 10.88 9.75 43.59
N ALA A 236 9.81 10.50 43.30
CA ALA A 236 8.71 10.69 44.25
C ALA A 236 7.96 9.38 44.57
N ALA A 237 7.72 8.54 43.54
CA ALA A 237 7.06 7.25 43.70
C ALA A 237 7.86 6.25 44.59
N HIS A 238 9.19 6.38 44.64
CA HIS A 238 10.09 5.56 45.44
C HIS A 238 10.43 6.20 46.80
N GLY A 239 9.60 7.12 47.31
CA GLY A 239 9.79 7.72 48.64
C GLY A 239 11.01 8.62 48.78
N GLY A 240 11.49 9.20 47.68
CA GLY A 240 12.63 10.11 47.66
C GLY A 240 14.01 9.44 47.84
N SER A 241 14.08 8.10 47.84
CA SER A 241 15.36 7.39 47.88
C SER A 241 16.09 7.48 46.52
N PRO A 242 17.41 7.77 46.49
CA PRO A 242 18.17 7.80 45.24
C PRO A 242 18.23 6.40 44.64
N MET A 243 17.45 6.16 43.62
CA MET A 243 17.60 4.96 42.81
C MET A 243 18.94 5.04 42.04
N MET A 244 19.79 4.01 42.21
CA MET A 244 21.00 3.89 41.40
C MET A 244 20.60 3.91 39.91
N VAL A 245 20.81 5.02 39.24
CA VAL A 245 20.65 5.13 37.79
C VAL A 245 21.75 4.28 37.18
N LEU A 246 21.39 3.09 36.73
CA LEU A 246 22.28 2.30 35.86
C LEU A 246 22.76 3.19 34.74
N LYS A 247 24.08 3.36 34.70
CA LYS A 247 24.79 4.12 33.63
C LYS A 247 24.66 3.43 32.30
#